data_b4cb444bd24d3590cd93cd59f45400ea
#
_entry.id   b4cb444bd24d3590cd93cd59f45400ea
#
_cell.length_a   1.000
_cell.length_b   1.000
_cell.length_c   1.000
_cell.angle_alpha   90.00
_cell.angle_beta   90.00
_cell.angle_gamma   90.00
#
_symmetry.space_group_name_H-M   'P 1'
#
loop_
_entity.id
_entity.type
_entity.pdbx_description
1 polymer ?
#
loop_
_entity_poly.entity_id
_entity_poly.type
_entity_poly.pdbx_seq_one_letter_code
_entity_poly.pdbx_strand_id
1 'polypeptide(L)'
;YYPDLNRCTCTAGEITHYMGKISRPLLDRIDISAEVPPVSFSQLHCGRKGENSAAIRKRVEKVQKIQEERYKDEKINFNGQLKSSLIDKFCPLTDSASRLLARAFEKIAFSARSYHRILKVARTIADMEGEEMIAGHHIGEALSYRAFDKDSVIK
;
A
#
# COMPACT_ATOMS: atom_id res chain seq x y z
N TYR A 1 19.61 -10.21 -9.83
CA TYR A 1 18.64 -10.02 -10.92
C TYR A 1 17.28 -10.70 -10.70
N TYR A 2 17.12 -11.37 -9.56
CA TYR A 2 15.80 -11.84 -9.16
C TYR A 2 14.82 -10.65 -9.10
N PRO A 3 13.55 -10.73 -9.60
CA PRO A 3 12.85 -11.92 -10.04
C PRO A 3 13.03 -12.32 -11.53
N ASP A 4 13.90 -11.68 -12.31
CA ASP A 4 14.17 -12.05 -13.69
C ASP A 4 14.98 -13.36 -13.74
N LEU A 5 14.29 -14.49 -13.82
CA LEU A 5 14.88 -15.82 -13.85
C LEU A 5 15.77 -16.06 -15.08
N ASN A 6 15.61 -15.29 -16.17
CA ASN A 6 16.46 -15.39 -17.36
C ASN A 6 17.85 -14.78 -17.15
N ARG A 7 17.97 -13.88 -16.19
CA ARG A 7 19.22 -13.20 -15.84
C ARG A 7 19.80 -13.62 -14.49
N CYS A 8 19.00 -14.28 -13.67
CA CYS A 8 19.40 -14.70 -12.35
C CYS A 8 20.04 -16.10 -12.43
N THR A 9 21.31 -16.20 -12.05
CA THR A 9 22.09 -17.45 -11.96
C THR A 9 22.15 -17.98 -10.53
N CYS A 10 21.48 -17.34 -9.58
CA CYS A 10 21.50 -17.72 -8.19
C CYS A 10 20.73 -19.02 -7.93
N THR A 11 21.23 -19.84 -7.03
CA THR A 11 20.53 -20.99 -6.51
C THR A 11 19.34 -20.55 -5.64
N ALA A 12 18.36 -21.44 -5.45
CA ALA A 12 17.23 -21.17 -4.57
C ALA A 12 17.68 -20.80 -3.12
N GLY A 13 18.74 -21.42 -2.63
CA GLY A 13 19.32 -21.11 -1.31
C GLY A 13 19.88 -19.68 -1.22
N GLU A 14 20.59 -19.22 -2.27
CA GLU A 14 21.12 -17.85 -2.32
C GLU A 14 19.99 -16.81 -2.39
N ILE A 15 18.94 -17.09 -3.16
CA ILE A 15 17.76 -16.24 -3.23
C ILE A 15 17.08 -16.15 -1.86
N THR A 16 16.86 -17.28 -1.20
CA THR A 16 16.25 -17.34 0.14
C THR A 16 17.10 -16.58 1.16
N HIS A 17 18.41 -16.77 1.14
CA HIS A 17 19.32 -16.04 2.02
C HIS A 17 19.29 -14.53 1.78
N TYR A 18 19.27 -14.11 0.52
CA TYR A 18 19.18 -12.69 0.17
C TYR A 18 17.87 -12.06 0.61
N MET A 19 16.74 -12.70 0.33
CA MET A 19 15.42 -12.24 0.75
C MET A 19 15.28 -12.23 2.28
N GLY A 20 15.90 -13.16 2.97
CA GLY A 20 15.91 -13.25 4.44
C GLY A 20 16.69 -12.12 5.14
N LYS A 21 17.48 -11.32 4.41
CA LYS A 21 18.17 -10.14 4.98
C LYS A 21 17.20 -9.07 5.47
N ILE A 22 15.99 -9.02 4.90
CA ILE A 22 14.93 -8.14 5.37
C ILE A 22 14.01 -8.94 6.28
N SER A 23 14.01 -8.60 7.57
CA SER A 23 13.19 -9.33 8.55
C SER A 23 11.69 -9.05 8.33
N ARG A 24 10.82 -10.04 8.61
CA ARG A 24 9.36 -9.87 8.60
C ARG A 24 8.89 -8.68 9.44
N PRO A 25 9.40 -8.44 10.68
CA PRO A 25 9.01 -7.25 11.45
C PRO A 25 9.37 -5.92 10.77
N LEU A 26 10.38 -5.88 9.92
CA LEU A 26 10.70 -4.69 9.13
C LEU A 26 9.71 -4.51 7.97
N LEU A 27 9.40 -5.57 7.23
CA LEU A 27 8.38 -5.56 6.18
C LEU A 27 7.02 -5.13 6.72
N ASP A 28 6.65 -5.63 7.89
CA ASP A 28 5.43 -5.21 8.60
C ASP A 28 5.39 -3.70 8.91
N ARG A 29 6.51 -3.01 8.88
CA ARG A 29 6.59 -1.55 9.09
C ARG A 29 6.54 -0.73 7.81
N ILE A 30 6.61 -1.35 6.66
CA ILE A 30 6.47 -0.72 5.35
C ILE A 30 4.99 -0.66 5.00
N ASP A 31 4.46 0.52 4.71
CA ASP A 31 3.03 0.70 4.43
C ASP A 31 2.69 0.30 3.00
N ILE A 32 3.56 0.62 2.05
CA ILE A 32 3.37 0.40 0.61
C ILE A 32 4.62 -0.27 0.04
N SER A 33 4.42 -1.35 -0.70
CA SER A 33 5.43 -1.96 -1.55
C SER A 33 4.91 -2.08 -2.98
N ALA A 34 5.72 -1.68 -3.94
CA ALA A 34 5.36 -1.73 -5.36
C ALA A 34 6.44 -2.45 -6.14
N GLU A 35 6.04 -3.33 -7.04
CA GLU A 35 6.94 -3.95 -8.00
C GLU A 35 7.17 -3.01 -9.19
N VAL A 36 8.43 -2.73 -9.48
CA VAL A 36 8.82 -1.88 -10.62
C VAL A 36 9.46 -2.76 -11.69
N PRO A 37 8.76 -3.04 -12.78
CA PRO A 37 9.30 -3.87 -13.86
C PRO A 37 10.41 -3.14 -14.62
N PRO A 38 11.34 -3.88 -15.27
CA PRO A 38 12.33 -3.31 -16.15
C PRO A 38 11.68 -2.54 -17.32
N VAL A 39 12.24 -1.39 -17.66
CA VAL A 39 11.76 -0.60 -18.80
C VAL A 39 12.30 -1.21 -20.11
N SER A 40 11.41 -1.47 -21.07
CA SER A 40 11.80 -1.97 -22.39
C SER A 40 12.38 -0.85 -23.27
N PHE A 41 13.21 -1.23 -24.24
CA PHE A 41 13.78 -0.27 -25.19
C PHE A 41 12.71 0.52 -25.95
N SER A 42 11.63 -0.13 -26.34
CA SER A 42 10.48 0.52 -26.99
C SER A 42 9.81 1.58 -26.11
N GLN A 43 9.68 1.33 -24.81
CA GLN A 43 9.13 2.31 -23.85
C GLN A 43 10.01 3.54 -23.69
N LEU A 44 11.35 3.36 -23.75
CA LEU A 44 12.30 4.48 -23.69
C LEU A 44 12.18 5.40 -24.92
N HIS A 45 11.84 4.85 -26.10
CA HIS A 45 11.73 5.60 -27.36
C HIS A 45 10.32 6.12 -27.65
N CYS A 46 9.28 5.67 -26.93
CA CYS A 46 7.90 6.07 -27.16
C CYS A 46 7.58 7.55 -26.88
N GLY A 47 8.52 8.33 -26.34
CA GLY A 47 8.34 9.76 -26.08
C GLY A 47 7.17 10.12 -25.16
N ARG A 48 6.47 9.14 -24.56
CA ARG A 48 5.39 9.39 -23.60
C ARG A 48 5.96 10.06 -22.38
N LYS A 49 5.71 11.35 -22.25
CA LYS A 49 6.00 12.06 -21.01
C LYS A 49 5.03 11.58 -19.93
N GLY A 50 5.58 11.10 -18.83
CA GLY A 50 4.79 10.82 -17.63
C GLY A 50 4.13 12.09 -17.08
N GLU A 51 3.25 11.93 -16.11
CA GLU A 51 2.65 13.05 -15.38
C GLU A 51 3.77 13.89 -14.73
N ASN A 52 3.66 15.22 -14.81
CA ASN A 52 4.67 16.10 -14.24
C ASN A 52 4.50 16.23 -12.70
N SER A 53 5.59 16.52 -12.01
CA SER A 53 5.61 16.63 -10.55
C SER A 53 4.67 17.73 -10.01
N ALA A 54 4.40 18.78 -10.78
CA ALA A 54 3.49 19.85 -10.37
C ALA A 54 2.03 19.37 -10.32
N ALA A 55 1.61 18.53 -11.27
CA ALA A 55 0.27 17.92 -11.27
C ALA A 55 0.11 16.95 -10.11
N ILE A 56 1.12 16.10 -9.86
CA ILE A 56 1.14 15.18 -8.73
C ILE A 56 1.06 15.95 -7.41
N ARG A 57 1.88 17.00 -7.25
CA ARG A 57 1.87 17.84 -6.04
C ARG A 57 0.51 18.45 -5.77
N LYS A 58 -0.15 19.00 -6.79
CA LYS A 58 -1.48 19.60 -6.68
C LYS A 58 -2.53 18.61 -6.14
N ARG A 59 -2.45 17.36 -6.60
CA ARG A 59 -3.32 16.27 -6.13
C ARG A 59 -3.03 15.90 -4.67
N VAL A 60 -1.74 15.82 -4.30
CA VAL A 60 -1.33 15.54 -2.91
C VAL A 60 -1.77 16.65 -1.97
N GLU A 61 -1.56 17.93 -2.33
CA GLU A 61 -1.97 19.08 -1.52
C GLU A 61 -3.47 19.13 -1.28
N LYS A 62 -4.28 18.72 -2.30
CA LYS A 62 -5.74 18.61 -2.14
C LYS A 62 -6.10 17.58 -1.05
N VAL A 63 -5.45 16.42 -1.08
CA VAL A 63 -5.69 15.35 -0.10
C VAL A 63 -5.22 15.75 1.29
N GLN A 64 -4.08 16.43 1.39
CA GLN A 64 -3.58 16.93 2.68
C GLN A 64 -4.58 17.88 3.34
N LYS A 65 -5.18 18.81 2.59
CA LYS A 65 -6.21 19.72 3.12
C LYS A 65 -7.44 18.97 3.66
N ILE A 66 -7.87 17.89 2.99
CA ILE A 66 -8.96 17.05 3.47
C ILE A 66 -8.59 16.42 4.82
N GLN A 67 -7.36 15.94 4.95
CA GLN A 67 -6.88 15.31 6.18
C GLN A 67 -6.68 16.33 7.31
N GLU A 68 -6.12 17.50 7.02
CA GLU A 68 -5.98 18.60 7.97
C GLU A 68 -7.35 19.03 8.56
N GLU A 69 -8.37 19.20 7.71
CA GLU A 69 -9.71 19.54 8.18
C GLU A 69 -10.34 18.41 9.01
N ARG A 70 -10.15 17.14 8.58
CA ARG A 70 -10.63 15.97 9.33
C ARG A 70 -10.03 15.88 10.73
N TYR A 71 -8.77 16.25 10.88
CA TYR A 71 -8.01 16.07 12.13
C TYR A 71 -7.79 17.36 12.91
N LYS A 72 -8.47 18.44 12.57
CA LYS A 72 -8.30 19.77 13.22
C LYS A 72 -8.42 19.74 14.75
N ASP A 73 -9.26 18.86 15.28
CA ASP A 73 -9.48 18.69 16.72
C ASP A 73 -8.55 17.64 17.35
N GLU A 74 -7.70 16.99 16.55
CA GLU A 74 -6.75 15.97 16.98
C GLU A 74 -5.33 16.49 16.83
N LYS A 75 -4.38 15.94 17.61
CA LYS A 75 -2.96 16.34 17.50
C LYS A 75 -2.22 15.56 16.40
N ILE A 76 -2.85 15.42 15.23
CA ILE A 76 -2.31 14.73 14.04
C ILE A 76 -2.71 15.49 12.78
N ASN A 77 -1.94 15.35 11.69
CA ASN A 77 -2.15 16.09 10.44
C ASN A 77 -2.52 15.17 9.27
N PHE A 78 -2.22 13.88 9.34
CA PHE A 78 -2.44 12.95 8.21
C PHE A 78 -2.69 11.52 8.68
N ASN A 79 -3.33 10.74 7.81
CA ASN A 79 -3.76 9.36 8.08
C ASN A 79 -2.64 8.46 8.65
N GLY A 80 -1.39 8.66 8.20
CA GLY A 80 -0.24 7.89 8.69
C GLY A 80 -0.02 8.00 10.20
N GLN A 81 -0.41 9.12 10.82
CA GLN A 81 -0.24 9.39 12.26
C GLN A 81 -1.38 8.84 13.12
N LEU A 82 -2.46 8.28 12.51
CA LEU A 82 -3.57 7.70 13.26
C LEU A 82 -3.09 6.64 14.25
N LYS A 83 -3.51 6.77 15.49
CA LYS A 83 -3.35 5.74 16.52
C LYS A 83 -4.45 4.68 16.36
N SER A 84 -4.18 3.46 16.83
CA SER A 84 -5.15 2.35 16.75
C SER A 84 -6.51 2.71 17.33
N SER A 85 -6.55 3.48 18.43
CA SER A 85 -7.78 3.93 19.08
C SER A 85 -8.64 4.90 18.26
N LEU A 86 -8.09 5.49 17.21
CA LEU A 86 -8.78 6.45 16.34
C LEU A 86 -9.18 5.86 14.99
N ILE A 87 -8.76 4.63 14.69
CA ILE A 87 -9.00 3.98 13.40
C ILE A 87 -10.52 3.85 13.15
N ASP A 88 -11.27 3.33 14.11
CA ASP A 88 -12.71 3.10 13.95
C ASP A 88 -13.48 4.42 13.74
N LYS A 89 -13.02 5.50 14.38
CA LYS A 89 -13.63 6.83 14.25
C LYS A 89 -13.41 7.43 12.85
N PHE A 90 -12.18 7.30 12.30
CA PHE A 90 -11.78 8.02 11.09
C PHE A 90 -11.66 7.17 9.82
N CYS A 91 -11.83 5.86 9.95
CA CYS A 91 -11.79 4.93 8.82
C CYS A 91 -13.11 4.16 8.69
N PRO A 92 -14.28 4.84 8.52
CA PRO A 92 -15.55 4.16 8.36
C PRO A 92 -15.54 3.30 7.10
N LEU A 93 -16.01 2.06 7.23
CA LEU A 93 -16.07 1.07 6.16
C LEU A 93 -17.49 0.91 5.64
N THR A 94 -17.65 0.74 4.34
CA THR A 94 -18.88 0.18 3.78
C THR A 94 -18.99 -1.31 4.11
N ASP A 95 -20.18 -1.89 4.02
CA ASP A 95 -20.40 -3.34 4.22
C ASP A 95 -19.55 -4.18 3.25
N SER A 96 -19.37 -3.72 2.01
CA SER A 96 -18.54 -4.39 1.02
C SER A 96 -17.06 -4.38 1.40
N ALA A 97 -16.56 -3.26 1.91
CA ALA A 97 -15.19 -3.12 2.40
C ALA A 97 -14.93 -4.01 3.61
N SER A 98 -15.85 -4.02 4.58
CA SER A 98 -15.76 -4.86 5.77
C SER A 98 -15.70 -6.35 5.42
N ARG A 99 -16.60 -6.82 4.55
CA ARG A 99 -16.59 -8.22 4.08
C ARG A 99 -15.32 -8.59 3.33
N LEU A 100 -14.80 -7.69 2.46
CA LEU A 100 -13.56 -7.95 1.73
C LEU A 100 -12.37 -8.04 2.68
N LEU A 101 -12.28 -7.11 3.62
CA LEU A 101 -11.22 -7.07 4.62
C LEU A 101 -11.22 -8.31 5.52
N ALA A 102 -12.39 -8.76 5.99
CA ALA A 102 -12.54 -9.98 6.77
C ALA A 102 -12.03 -11.21 6.00
N ARG A 103 -12.46 -11.37 4.74
CA ARG A 103 -11.99 -12.48 3.88
C ARG A 103 -10.49 -12.45 3.62
N ALA A 104 -9.91 -11.26 3.46
CA ALA A 104 -8.48 -11.11 3.27
C ALA A 104 -7.73 -11.50 4.56
N PHE A 105 -8.26 -11.14 5.72
CA PHE A 105 -7.68 -11.44 7.02
C PHE A 105 -7.69 -12.94 7.33
N GLU A 106 -8.76 -13.66 6.95
CA GLU A 106 -8.86 -15.13 7.09
C GLU A 106 -7.88 -15.88 6.17
N LYS A 107 -7.67 -15.37 4.94
CA LYS A 107 -6.80 -16.03 3.95
C LYS A 107 -5.31 -15.75 4.12
N ILE A 108 -4.99 -14.57 4.61
CA ILE A 108 -3.62 -14.10 4.77
C ILE A 108 -3.46 -13.80 6.26
N ALA A 109 -2.61 -14.55 6.95
CA ALA A 109 -2.37 -14.39 8.39
C ALA A 109 -1.76 -13.00 8.72
N PHE A 110 -2.57 -11.94 8.56
CA PHE A 110 -2.17 -10.58 8.88
C PHE A 110 -2.04 -10.35 10.38
N SER A 111 -1.04 -9.59 10.79
CA SER A 111 -0.96 -9.07 12.14
C SER A 111 -1.98 -7.93 12.36
N ALA A 112 -2.35 -7.65 13.61
CA ALA A 112 -3.16 -6.48 13.94
C ALA A 112 -2.53 -5.17 13.45
N ARG A 113 -1.19 -5.11 13.38
CA ARG A 113 -0.46 -3.97 12.81
C ARG A 113 -0.73 -3.82 11.31
N SER A 114 -0.68 -4.92 10.56
CA SER A 114 -1.00 -4.94 9.12
C SER A 114 -2.44 -4.49 8.86
N TYR A 115 -3.40 -4.93 9.69
CA TYR A 115 -4.79 -4.48 9.62
C TYR A 115 -4.92 -2.96 9.69
N HIS A 116 -4.35 -2.33 10.72
CA HIS A 116 -4.40 -0.88 10.87
C HIS A 116 -3.70 -0.13 9.72
N ARG A 117 -2.64 -0.69 9.16
CA ARG A 117 -1.93 -0.08 8.03
C ARG A 117 -2.74 -0.14 6.74
N ILE A 118 -3.38 -1.29 6.46
CA ILE A 118 -4.30 -1.42 5.32
C ILE A 118 -5.39 -0.36 5.41
N LEU A 119 -5.98 -0.15 6.58
CA LEU A 119 -7.03 0.86 6.78
C LEU A 119 -6.53 2.30 6.55
N LYS A 120 -5.32 2.64 7.01
CA LYS A 120 -4.71 3.96 6.78
C LYS A 120 -4.44 4.21 5.29
N VAL A 121 -3.93 3.22 4.58
CA VAL A 121 -3.71 3.29 3.13
C VAL A 121 -5.05 3.42 2.39
N ALA A 122 -6.02 2.55 2.70
CA ALA A 122 -7.35 2.60 2.10
C ALA A 122 -8.07 3.92 2.38
N ARG A 123 -7.91 4.52 3.60
CA ARG A 123 -8.42 5.85 3.90
C ARG A 123 -7.78 6.92 3.01
N THR A 124 -6.49 6.82 2.78
CA THR A 124 -5.78 7.76 1.90
C THR A 124 -6.24 7.65 0.45
N ILE A 125 -6.47 6.43 -0.05
CA ILE A 125 -7.01 6.19 -1.39
C ILE A 125 -8.43 6.80 -1.50
N ALA A 126 -9.30 6.55 -0.51
CA ALA A 126 -10.64 7.14 -0.48
C ALA A 126 -10.60 8.68 -0.41
N ASP A 127 -9.64 9.29 0.31
CA ASP A 127 -9.42 10.74 0.32
C ASP A 127 -9.01 11.26 -1.06
N MET A 128 -8.22 10.51 -1.82
CA MET A 128 -7.82 10.87 -3.19
C MET A 128 -9.02 10.85 -4.16
N GLU A 129 -9.99 9.98 -3.92
CA GLU A 129 -11.24 9.90 -4.69
C GLU A 129 -12.32 10.85 -4.16
N GLY A 130 -12.15 11.42 -2.97
CA GLY A 130 -13.10 12.35 -2.34
C GLY A 130 -14.27 11.63 -1.64
N GLU A 131 -14.09 10.35 -1.30
CA GLU A 131 -15.10 9.52 -0.66
C GLU A 131 -15.03 9.60 0.87
N GLU A 132 -16.19 9.71 1.52
CA GLU A 132 -16.27 9.76 2.98
C GLU A 132 -16.04 8.39 3.63
N MET A 133 -16.51 7.34 3.01
CA MET A 133 -16.40 5.96 3.49
C MET A 133 -15.38 5.17 2.66
N ILE A 134 -14.69 4.25 3.30
CA ILE A 134 -13.80 3.32 2.62
C ILE A 134 -14.65 2.23 1.96
N ALA A 135 -14.64 2.18 0.64
CA ALA A 135 -15.33 1.17 -0.17
C ALA A 135 -14.45 -0.07 -0.43
N GLY A 136 -15.05 -1.13 -0.97
CA GLY A 136 -14.36 -2.38 -1.23
C GLY A 136 -13.16 -2.24 -2.18
N HIS A 137 -13.24 -1.39 -3.21
CA HIS A 137 -12.13 -1.17 -4.15
C HIS A 137 -10.94 -0.48 -3.49
N HIS A 138 -11.15 0.45 -2.54
CA HIS A 138 -10.07 1.05 -1.76
C HIS A 138 -9.31 0.01 -0.94
N ILE A 139 -10.04 -0.95 -0.32
CA ILE A 139 -9.42 -2.08 0.38
C ILE A 139 -8.66 -2.98 -0.59
N GLY A 140 -9.24 -3.27 -1.76
CA GLY A 140 -8.60 -4.08 -2.80
C GLY A 140 -7.27 -3.48 -3.26
N GLU A 141 -7.25 -2.18 -3.51
CA GLU A 141 -6.04 -1.45 -3.89
C GLU A 141 -5.02 -1.42 -2.75
N ALA A 142 -5.43 -1.11 -1.52
CA ALA A 142 -4.53 -1.13 -0.36
C ALA A 142 -3.89 -2.50 -0.12
N LEU A 143 -4.63 -3.59 -0.37
CA LEU A 143 -4.11 -4.95 -0.30
C LEU A 143 -3.10 -5.26 -1.41
N SER A 144 -3.25 -4.68 -2.61
CA SER A 144 -2.30 -4.88 -3.70
C SER A 144 -0.91 -4.33 -3.40
N TYR A 145 -0.82 -3.27 -2.60
CA TYR A 145 0.45 -2.69 -2.14
C TYR A 145 1.15 -3.51 -1.04
N ARG A 146 0.58 -4.63 -0.63
CA ARG A 146 1.18 -5.57 0.33
C ARG A 146 1.60 -6.90 -0.30
N ALA A 147 1.96 -6.87 -1.57
CA ALA A 147 2.34 -8.06 -2.33
C ALA A 147 3.51 -8.86 -1.71
N PHE A 148 4.40 -8.21 -0.96
CA PHE A 148 5.52 -8.86 -0.27
C PHE A 148 5.13 -9.63 1.01
N ASP A 149 3.90 -9.48 1.52
CA ASP A 149 3.40 -10.27 2.64
C ASP A 149 2.99 -11.70 2.22
N LYS A 150 2.91 -11.96 0.92
CA LYS A 150 2.65 -13.29 0.38
C LYS A 150 3.95 -14.07 0.30
N ASP A 151 3.95 -15.31 0.81
CA ASP A 151 4.99 -16.31 0.60
C ASP A 151 5.19 -16.69 -0.91
N SER A 152 4.75 -15.84 -1.83
CA SER A 152 4.73 -16.04 -3.28
C SER A 152 6.05 -15.66 -3.97
N VAL A 153 7.07 -15.25 -3.21
CA VAL A 153 8.40 -14.96 -3.77
C VAL A 153 9.26 -16.23 -3.88
N ILE A 154 8.77 -17.36 -3.32
CA ILE A 154 9.44 -18.66 -3.42
C ILE A 154 8.40 -19.70 -3.89
N LYS A 155 8.10 -19.70 -5.17
CA LYS A 155 7.56 -20.86 -5.88
C LYS A 155 8.47 -21.18 -7.04
#